data_1167d36d25499fd1b5c954ebc97b8e13
#
_entry.id   1167d36d25499fd1b5c954ebc97b8e13
#
_cell.length_a   1.000
_cell.length_b   1.000
_cell.length_c   1.000
_cell.angle_alpha   90.00
_cell.angle_beta   90.00
_cell.angle_gamma   90.00
#
_symmetry.space_group_name_H-M   'P 1'
#
loop_
_entity.id
_entity.type
_entity.pdbx_description
1 polymer ?
#
loop_
_entity_poly.entity_id
_entity_poly.type
_entity_poly.pdbx_seq_one_letter_code
_entity_poly.pdbx_strand_id
1 'polypeptide(L)'
;MADKYIYAVARIRALEMTLMSQAAIEQLVATDSYKKAVQFIIEKGWGDSDNASMDENDILRAETDKTWAAVAEMVDDMSVFDVIRLPDLYHNLKAAIKTVVAGETPAHVFFDNAEIDGQKMLSIVSDKAWDRLPEHMRDCAREAWDCMAQAGDGQMCDAVIDRGTLLAIMQAAKKADDSLLRDYAETTVAVADIKIAVRSMKTGKNKDFMKRAMAECNTLDIDRLATAAVAGMEEIERYLADTAYAGGAEALSESASAFERWCDNRIIETIKPQKYNPFTVGPIVAYILARLNEIKTVRIILTCKLNQLPEEAIRERVREMYV
;
A
#
# COMPACT_ATOMS: atom_id res chain seq x y z
N MET A 1 14.86 -5.43 26.56
CA MET A 1 14.16 -5.08 25.32
C MET A 1 12.70 -5.56 25.28
N ALA A 2 12.33 -6.65 25.98
CA ALA A 2 10.94 -7.14 26.03
C ALA A 2 9.93 -6.12 26.61
N ASP A 3 10.35 -5.25 27.53
CA ASP A 3 9.45 -4.32 28.21
C ASP A 3 9.02 -3.09 27.38
N LYS A 4 9.73 -2.79 26.30
CA LYS A 4 9.52 -1.57 25.49
C LYS A 4 8.11 -1.48 24.89
N TYR A 5 7.50 -2.60 24.52
CA TYR A 5 6.23 -2.63 23.80
C TYR A 5 5.04 -3.18 24.62
N ILE A 6 5.23 -3.57 25.89
CA ILE A 6 4.16 -4.20 26.70
C ILE A 6 2.93 -3.30 26.78
N TYR A 7 3.12 -2.02 27.13
CA TYR A 7 2.03 -1.05 27.21
C TYR A 7 1.34 -0.85 25.87
N ALA A 8 2.14 -0.66 24.81
CA ALA A 8 1.62 -0.48 23.45
C ALA A 8 0.81 -1.69 22.99
N VAL A 9 1.32 -2.90 23.21
CA VAL A 9 0.62 -4.15 22.84
C VAL A 9 -0.70 -4.28 23.60
N ALA A 10 -0.74 -3.96 24.91
CA ALA A 10 -1.98 -4.01 25.68
C ALA A 10 -3.06 -3.05 25.11
N ARG A 11 -2.67 -1.83 24.73
CA ARG A 11 -3.58 -0.88 24.06
C ARG A 11 -4.01 -1.36 22.69
N ILE A 12 -3.07 -1.91 21.90
CA ILE A 12 -3.38 -2.46 20.57
C ILE A 12 -4.42 -3.56 20.66
N ARG A 13 -4.34 -4.47 21.65
CA ARG A 13 -5.36 -5.52 21.85
C ARG A 13 -6.77 -4.96 22.05
N ALA A 14 -6.89 -3.82 22.74
CA ALA A 14 -8.18 -3.12 22.85
C ALA A 14 -8.63 -2.49 21.52
N LEU A 15 -7.69 -1.91 20.76
CA LEU A 15 -7.97 -1.31 19.45
C LEU A 15 -8.32 -2.37 18.39
N GLU A 16 -7.73 -3.56 18.44
CA GLU A 16 -8.11 -4.69 17.55
C GLU A 16 -9.59 -5.06 17.64
N MET A 17 -10.23 -4.83 18.81
CA MET A 17 -11.67 -5.06 18.97
C MET A 17 -12.55 -4.06 18.20
N THR A 18 -11.98 -2.96 17.73
CA THR A 18 -12.68 -1.96 16.90
C THR A 18 -12.57 -2.25 15.41
N LEU A 19 -11.73 -3.22 15.02
CA LEU A 19 -11.61 -3.64 13.62
C LEU A 19 -12.90 -4.33 13.16
N MET A 20 -13.25 -4.13 11.90
CA MET A 20 -14.41 -4.82 11.30
C MET A 20 -14.10 -6.31 11.10
N SER A 21 -14.99 -7.15 11.61
CA SER A 21 -14.96 -8.57 11.31
C SER A 21 -15.40 -8.84 9.87
N GLN A 22 -15.10 -10.04 9.37
CA GLN A 22 -15.60 -10.50 8.07
C GLN A 22 -17.13 -10.37 7.99
N ALA A 23 -17.87 -10.67 9.09
CA ALA A 23 -19.32 -10.53 9.14
C ALA A 23 -19.78 -9.05 9.00
N ALA A 24 -19.04 -8.10 9.57
CA ALA A 24 -19.36 -6.68 9.43
C ALA A 24 -19.12 -6.19 7.98
N ILE A 25 -18.06 -6.67 7.34
CA ILE A 25 -17.81 -6.39 5.92
C ILE A 25 -18.91 -6.97 5.03
N GLU A 26 -19.37 -8.20 5.32
CA GLU A 26 -20.52 -8.80 4.59
C GLU A 26 -21.80 -7.98 4.75
N GLN A 27 -22.07 -7.43 5.94
CA GLN A 27 -23.21 -6.51 6.15
C GLN A 27 -23.06 -5.23 5.34
N LEU A 28 -21.83 -4.66 5.25
CA LEU A 28 -21.56 -3.50 4.43
C LEU A 28 -21.79 -3.79 2.94
N VAL A 29 -21.34 -4.94 2.46
CA VAL A 29 -21.58 -5.41 1.08
C VAL A 29 -23.08 -5.55 0.80
N ALA A 30 -23.86 -6.09 1.73
CA ALA A 30 -25.31 -6.30 1.59
C ALA A 30 -26.16 -5.02 1.66
N THR A 31 -25.57 -3.85 1.94
CA THR A 31 -26.34 -2.58 1.92
C THR A 31 -26.88 -2.27 0.52
N ASP A 32 -28.11 -1.76 0.41
CA ASP A 32 -28.78 -1.58 -0.89
C ASP A 32 -28.24 -0.43 -1.74
N SER A 33 -27.47 0.50 -1.16
CA SER A 33 -27.00 1.69 -1.86
C SER A 33 -25.72 2.27 -1.26
N TYR A 34 -24.99 3.05 -2.05
CA TYR A 34 -23.84 3.84 -1.62
C TYR A 34 -24.15 4.67 -0.35
N LYS A 35 -25.29 5.37 -0.31
CA LYS A 35 -25.68 6.19 0.84
C LYS A 35 -25.85 5.37 2.12
N LYS A 36 -26.48 4.18 2.02
CA LYS A 36 -26.61 3.28 3.17
C LYS A 36 -25.28 2.69 3.60
N ALA A 37 -24.36 2.43 2.65
CA ALA A 37 -23.02 1.96 2.96
C ALA A 37 -22.21 3.03 3.72
N VAL A 38 -22.26 4.29 3.30
CA VAL A 38 -21.63 5.42 4.04
C VAL A 38 -22.25 5.55 5.42
N GLN A 39 -23.58 5.51 5.56
CA GLN A 39 -24.24 5.56 6.85
C GLN A 39 -23.79 4.41 7.76
N PHE A 40 -23.68 3.20 7.23
CA PHE A 40 -23.24 2.02 7.99
C PHE A 40 -21.85 2.23 8.61
N ILE A 41 -20.87 2.74 7.85
CA ILE A 41 -19.52 2.99 8.39
C ILE A 41 -19.52 4.10 9.44
N ILE A 42 -20.33 5.15 9.27
CA ILE A 42 -20.50 6.21 10.28
C ILE A 42 -21.10 5.64 11.57
N GLU A 43 -22.10 4.75 11.49
CA GLU A 43 -22.70 4.06 12.65
C GLU A 43 -21.68 3.14 13.36
N LYS A 44 -20.65 2.67 12.64
CA LYS A 44 -19.50 1.94 13.21
C LYS A 44 -18.43 2.85 13.82
N GLY A 45 -18.65 4.17 13.85
CA GLY A 45 -17.75 5.16 14.46
C GLY A 45 -16.64 5.66 13.51
N TRP A 46 -16.80 5.43 12.20
CA TRP A 46 -15.85 5.96 11.22
C TRP A 46 -16.11 7.45 10.95
N GLY A 47 -15.03 8.16 10.63
CA GLY A 47 -15.09 9.61 10.42
C GLY A 47 -15.01 10.39 11.75
N ASP A 48 -15.26 11.69 11.67
CA ASP A 48 -15.30 12.56 12.84
C ASP A 48 -16.77 12.75 13.27
N SER A 49 -17.08 12.50 14.54
CA SER A 49 -18.42 12.62 15.12
C SER A 49 -19.01 14.02 14.99
N ASP A 50 -18.15 15.04 14.86
CA ASP A 50 -18.57 16.45 14.83
C ASP A 50 -18.86 16.96 13.41
N ASN A 51 -18.61 16.15 12.37
CA ASN A 51 -18.72 16.58 10.98
C ASN A 51 -19.57 15.63 10.12
N ALA A 52 -20.88 15.74 10.24
CA ALA A 52 -21.88 14.94 9.51
C ALA A 52 -21.90 15.15 7.98
N SER A 53 -21.06 16.05 7.45
CA SER A 53 -20.98 16.38 6.02
C SER A 53 -19.70 15.88 5.34
N MET A 54 -18.92 15.02 5.98
CA MET A 54 -17.69 14.46 5.40
C MET A 54 -17.99 13.62 4.15
N ASP A 55 -17.22 13.80 3.10
CA ASP A 55 -17.24 12.88 1.98
C ASP A 55 -16.53 11.55 2.32
N GLU A 56 -16.62 10.56 1.44
CA GLU A 56 -16.02 9.24 1.68
C GLU A 56 -14.50 9.31 1.86
N ASN A 57 -13.83 10.20 1.12
CA ASN A 57 -12.36 10.32 1.19
C ASN A 57 -11.94 10.92 2.53
N ASP A 58 -12.68 11.89 3.02
CA ASP A 58 -12.44 12.51 4.32
C ASP A 58 -12.66 11.51 5.46
N ILE A 59 -13.73 10.67 5.39
CA ILE A 59 -13.97 9.60 6.36
C ILE A 59 -12.80 8.61 6.37
N LEU A 60 -12.37 8.13 5.21
CA LEU A 60 -11.29 7.15 5.10
C LEU A 60 -9.93 7.72 5.52
N ARG A 61 -9.70 9.00 5.22
CA ARG A 61 -8.51 9.74 5.69
C ARG A 61 -8.50 9.85 7.20
N ALA A 62 -9.61 10.28 7.80
CA ALA A 62 -9.75 10.39 9.25
C ALA A 62 -9.43 9.07 9.96
N GLU A 63 -9.81 7.92 9.41
CA GLU A 63 -9.46 6.61 9.98
C GLU A 63 -7.95 6.29 9.89
N THR A 64 -7.31 6.69 8.80
CA THR A 64 -5.85 6.58 8.66
C THR A 64 -5.14 7.46 9.70
N ASP A 65 -5.59 8.71 9.87
CA ASP A 65 -5.05 9.67 10.82
C ASP A 65 -5.21 9.20 12.26
N LYS A 66 -6.40 8.71 12.64
CA LYS A 66 -6.67 8.11 13.95
C LYS A 66 -5.74 6.93 14.23
N THR A 67 -5.48 6.10 13.22
CA THR A 67 -4.59 4.94 13.36
C THR A 67 -3.17 5.37 13.69
N TRP A 68 -2.61 6.29 12.93
CA TRP A 68 -1.26 6.79 13.17
C TRP A 68 -1.13 7.62 14.44
N ALA A 69 -2.14 8.43 14.79
CA ALA A 69 -2.17 9.17 16.05
C ALA A 69 -2.17 8.23 17.25
N ALA A 70 -3.00 7.19 17.25
CA ALA A 70 -3.03 6.19 18.31
C ALA A 70 -1.69 5.46 18.47
N VAL A 71 -0.99 5.13 17.38
CA VAL A 71 0.33 4.50 17.43
C VAL A 71 1.38 5.46 17.96
N ALA A 72 1.36 6.73 17.55
CA ALA A 72 2.31 7.75 18.00
C ALA A 72 2.20 8.06 19.50
N GLU A 73 1.01 7.87 20.10
CA GLU A 73 0.84 7.98 21.56
C GLU A 73 1.50 6.83 22.35
N MET A 74 1.78 5.71 21.69
CA MET A 74 2.22 4.47 22.34
C MET A 74 3.69 4.14 22.09
N VAL A 75 4.29 4.73 21.05
CA VAL A 75 5.64 4.39 20.58
C VAL A 75 6.45 5.66 20.39
N ASP A 76 7.57 5.77 21.12
CA ASP A 76 8.44 6.96 21.08
C ASP A 76 9.20 7.07 19.75
N ASP A 77 9.60 5.95 19.15
CA ASP A 77 10.37 5.89 17.91
C ASP A 77 9.51 5.38 16.76
N MET A 78 8.96 6.31 16.01
CA MET A 78 8.11 6.02 14.85
C MET A 78 8.89 5.52 13.62
N SER A 79 10.22 5.63 13.61
CA SER A 79 11.03 5.20 12.45
C SER A 79 10.97 3.69 12.21
N VAL A 80 10.61 2.90 13.22
CA VAL A 80 10.38 1.46 13.09
C VAL A 80 9.27 1.13 12.09
N PHE A 81 8.34 2.08 11.86
CA PHE A 81 7.23 1.94 10.92
C PHE A 81 7.49 2.56 9.54
N ASP A 82 8.71 3.04 9.28
CA ASP A 82 9.05 3.63 7.97
C ASP A 82 8.78 2.66 6.82
N VAL A 83 8.97 1.36 7.05
CA VAL A 83 8.63 0.31 6.06
C VAL A 83 7.18 0.45 5.53
N ILE A 84 6.25 0.91 6.39
CA ILE A 84 4.83 1.08 6.05
C ILE A 84 4.54 2.52 5.55
N ARG A 85 5.30 3.52 6.00
CA ARG A 85 5.07 4.95 5.71
C ARG A 85 5.76 5.46 4.45
N LEU A 86 6.85 4.81 4.03
CA LEU A 86 7.60 5.20 2.83
C LEU A 86 6.75 5.27 1.55
N PRO A 87 5.77 4.39 1.28
CA PRO A 87 4.90 4.54 0.12
C PRO A 87 4.19 5.89 0.02
N ASP A 88 3.71 6.45 1.13
CA ASP A 88 3.03 7.74 1.16
C ASP A 88 3.99 8.89 0.88
N LEU A 89 5.22 8.81 1.42
CA LEU A 89 6.28 9.79 1.16
C LEU A 89 6.68 9.83 -0.33
N TYR A 90 6.89 8.66 -0.94
CA TYR A 90 7.23 8.56 -2.36
C TYR A 90 6.04 8.90 -3.27
N HIS A 91 4.82 8.63 -2.82
CA HIS A 91 3.62 9.10 -3.51
C HIS A 91 3.59 10.63 -3.57
N ASN A 92 3.89 11.32 -2.47
CA ASN A 92 3.98 12.77 -2.45
C ASN A 92 5.04 13.30 -3.42
N LEU A 93 6.19 12.64 -3.54
CA LEU A 93 7.19 12.97 -4.55
C LEU A 93 6.64 12.82 -5.97
N LYS A 94 5.99 11.69 -6.25
CA LYS A 94 5.37 11.41 -7.56
C LYS A 94 4.33 12.47 -7.92
N ALA A 95 3.43 12.77 -6.98
CA ALA A 95 2.40 13.77 -7.14
C ALA A 95 2.99 15.17 -7.37
N ALA A 96 4.01 15.54 -6.60
CA ALA A 96 4.67 16.85 -6.73
C ALA A 96 5.36 17.02 -8.10
N ILE A 97 6.10 16.02 -8.58
CA ILE A 97 6.75 16.07 -9.90
C ILE A 97 5.69 16.25 -10.99
N LYS A 98 4.61 15.45 -10.97
CA LYS A 98 3.53 15.55 -11.96
C LYS A 98 2.83 16.92 -11.89
N THR A 99 2.53 17.40 -10.70
CA THR A 99 1.90 18.71 -10.47
C THR A 99 2.75 19.85 -11.02
N VAL A 100 4.05 19.86 -10.71
CA VAL A 100 4.94 20.92 -11.17
C VAL A 100 5.08 20.93 -12.70
N VAL A 101 5.15 19.75 -13.32
CA VAL A 101 5.27 19.66 -14.79
C VAL A 101 3.94 19.95 -15.49
N ALA A 102 2.81 19.50 -14.95
CA ALA A 102 1.48 19.75 -15.53
C ALA A 102 0.97 21.18 -15.28
N GLY A 103 1.45 21.84 -14.22
CA GLY A 103 0.98 23.15 -13.80
C GLY A 103 -0.38 23.16 -13.10
N GLU A 104 -0.93 21.99 -12.77
CA GLU A 104 -2.23 21.81 -12.11
C GLU A 104 -2.09 20.89 -10.90
N THR A 105 -2.70 21.28 -9.78
CA THR A 105 -2.74 20.46 -8.56
C THR A 105 -4.12 19.82 -8.42
N PRO A 106 -4.26 18.51 -8.60
CA PRO A 106 -5.51 17.83 -8.30
C PRO A 106 -5.85 17.93 -6.82
N ALA A 107 -7.15 18.04 -6.49
CA ALA A 107 -7.60 18.03 -5.09
C ALA A 107 -7.24 16.67 -4.44
N HIS A 108 -6.84 16.72 -3.16
CA HIS A 108 -6.59 15.54 -2.33
C HIS A 108 -5.51 14.56 -2.88
N VAL A 109 -4.57 15.07 -3.71
CA VAL A 109 -3.53 14.22 -4.31
C VAL A 109 -2.40 13.86 -3.34
N PHE A 110 -2.21 14.64 -2.27
CA PHE A 110 -1.13 14.42 -1.30
C PHE A 110 -1.61 13.71 -0.04
N PHE A 111 -0.70 12.92 0.55
CA PHE A 111 -0.85 12.35 1.88
C PHE A 111 -0.27 13.33 2.92
N ASP A 112 -1.12 13.81 3.84
CA ASP A 112 -0.74 14.79 4.86
C ASP A 112 0.11 14.14 5.97
N ASN A 113 -0.03 12.81 6.18
CA ASN A 113 0.70 12.03 7.18
C ASN A 113 2.10 11.59 6.75
N ALA A 114 2.52 11.90 5.52
CA ALA A 114 3.87 11.61 5.08
C ALA A 114 4.88 12.48 5.85
N GLU A 115 6.12 11.99 6.00
CA GLU A 115 7.21 12.72 6.66
C GLU A 115 7.44 14.12 6.08
N ILE A 116 7.24 14.26 4.78
CA ILE A 116 7.23 15.55 4.07
C ILE A 116 5.83 15.74 3.50
N ASP A 117 5.11 16.72 4.02
CA ASP A 117 3.78 17.06 3.53
C ASP A 117 3.78 17.55 2.07
N GLY A 118 2.60 17.56 1.44
CA GLY A 118 2.49 17.87 0.02
C GLY A 118 2.98 19.27 -0.36
N GLN A 119 2.75 20.28 0.47
CA GLN A 119 3.16 21.66 0.17
C GLN A 119 4.68 21.81 0.21
N LYS A 120 5.29 21.21 1.24
CA LYS A 120 6.74 21.19 1.37
C LYS A 120 7.38 20.38 0.24
N MET A 121 6.78 19.25 -0.14
CA MET A 121 7.24 18.44 -1.27
C MET A 121 7.16 19.23 -2.59
N LEU A 122 6.07 19.95 -2.85
CA LEU A 122 5.92 20.83 -4.00
C LEU A 122 7.02 21.92 -4.06
N SER A 123 7.29 22.58 -2.93
CA SER A 123 8.38 23.57 -2.87
C SER A 123 9.72 22.95 -3.21
N ILE A 124 10.05 21.78 -2.63
CA ILE A 124 11.32 21.09 -2.90
C ILE A 124 11.46 20.74 -4.38
N VAL A 125 10.41 20.23 -5.00
CA VAL A 125 10.41 19.84 -6.42
C VAL A 125 10.47 21.06 -7.34
N SER A 126 9.71 22.12 -7.05
CA SER A 126 9.71 23.37 -7.84
C SER A 126 11.09 24.04 -7.85
N ASP A 127 11.74 24.06 -6.68
CA ASP A 127 13.06 24.66 -6.50
C ASP A 127 14.20 23.72 -6.94
N LYS A 128 13.87 22.45 -7.26
CA LYS A 128 14.86 21.36 -7.51
C LYS A 128 15.86 21.20 -6.35
N ALA A 129 15.40 21.44 -5.14
CA ALA A 129 16.21 21.43 -3.93
C ALA A 129 16.35 19.99 -3.38
N TRP A 130 16.89 19.08 -4.20
CA TRP A 130 16.97 17.64 -3.91
C TRP A 130 17.76 17.30 -2.64
N ASP A 131 18.66 18.14 -2.22
CA ASP A 131 19.42 18.03 -0.97
C ASP A 131 18.53 18.14 0.29
N ARG A 132 17.35 18.75 0.17
CA ARG A 132 16.33 18.82 1.24
C ARG A 132 15.51 17.53 1.39
N LEU A 133 15.59 16.60 0.43
CA LEU A 133 15.01 15.28 0.53
C LEU A 133 15.87 14.34 1.39
N PRO A 134 15.26 13.33 2.04
CA PRO A 134 15.99 12.21 2.63
C PRO A 134 16.98 11.60 1.61
N GLU A 135 18.15 11.18 2.09
CA GLU A 135 19.24 10.71 1.21
C GLU A 135 18.78 9.62 0.23
N HIS A 136 17.98 8.67 0.71
CA HIS A 136 17.47 7.55 -0.09
C HIS A 136 16.51 7.95 -1.23
N MET A 137 16.02 9.20 -1.25
CA MET A 137 15.12 9.71 -2.29
C MET A 137 15.82 10.56 -3.36
N ARG A 138 16.99 11.11 -3.05
CA ARG A 138 17.61 12.20 -3.86
C ARG A 138 17.87 11.78 -5.30
N ASP A 139 18.49 10.63 -5.51
CA ASP A 139 18.82 10.15 -6.85
C ASP A 139 17.57 9.72 -7.61
N CYS A 140 16.66 9.05 -6.94
CA CYS A 140 15.34 8.70 -7.49
C CYS A 140 14.58 9.97 -7.94
N ALA A 141 14.56 11.03 -7.14
CA ALA A 141 13.86 12.27 -7.45
C ALA A 141 14.47 12.97 -8.69
N ARG A 142 15.82 12.99 -8.81
CA ARG A 142 16.51 13.54 -10.00
C ARG A 142 16.18 12.75 -11.25
N GLU A 143 16.31 11.41 -11.20
CA GLU A 143 16.02 10.55 -12.34
C GLU A 143 14.55 10.66 -12.77
N ALA A 144 13.62 10.66 -11.82
CA ALA A 144 12.19 10.80 -12.09
C ALA A 144 11.85 12.16 -12.71
N TRP A 145 12.47 13.23 -12.21
CA TRP A 145 12.33 14.56 -12.79
C TRP A 145 12.82 14.59 -14.24
N ASP A 146 13.99 14.03 -14.52
CA ASP A 146 14.55 14.01 -15.87
C ASP A 146 13.66 13.20 -16.82
N CYS A 147 13.12 12.06 -16.39
CA CYS A 147 12.15 11.29 -17.17
C CYS A 147 10.91 12.10 -17.51
N MET A 148 10.34 12.82 -16.54
CA MET A 148 9.10 13.56 -16.74
C MET A 148 9.30 14.88 -17.47
N ALA A 149 10.25 15.71 -17.02
CA ALA A 149 10.40 17.09 -17.50
C ALA A 149 11.23 17.19 -18.78
N GLN A 150 12.21 16.31 -19.01
CA GLN A 150 13.09 16.36 -20.17
C GLN A 150 12.67 15.40 -21.26
N ALA A 151 12.32 14.15 -20.89
CA ALA A 151 11.96 13.11 -21.86
C ALA A 151 10.43 13.04 -22.14
N GLY A 152 9.59 13.66 -21.31
CA GLY A 152 8.13 13.57 -21.41
C GLY A 152 7.58 12.17 -21.11
N ASP A 153 8.40 11.30 -20.50
CA ASP A 153 8.05 9.91 -20.20
C ASP A 153 7.49 9.77 -18.78
N GLY A 154 6.18 10.05 -18.64
CA GLY A 154 5.48 9.89 -17.37
C GLY A 154 5.43 8.45 -16.87
N GLN A 155 5.45 7.45 -17.74
CA GLN A 155 5.46 6.05 -17.33
C GLN A 155 6.81 5.64 -16.74
N MET A 156 7.92 6.11 -17.31
CA MET A 156 9.24 5.87 -16.75
C MET A 156 9.43 6.65 -15.44
N CYS A 157 8.90 7.87 -15.34
CA CYS A 157 8.87 8.62 -14.08
C CYS A 157 8.19 7.81 -12.99
N ASP A 158 7.01 7.26 -13.25
CA ASP A 158 6.30 6.39 -12.30
C ASP A 158 7.12 5.15 -11.93
N ALA A 159 7.70 4.47 -12.90
CA ALA A 159 8.50 3.27 -12.70
C ALA A 159 9.74 3.53 -11.82
N VAL A 160 10.44 4.64 -12.05
CA VAL A 160 11.61 5.04 -11.26
C VAL A 160 11.23 5.30 -9.80
N ILE A 161 10.13 6.03 -9.56
CA ILE A 161 9.68 6.34 -8.20
C ILE A 161 9.18 5.08 -7.49
N ASP A 162 8.41 4.23 -8.18
CA ASP A 162 7.92 2.98 -7.61
C ASP A 162 9.07 2.05 -7.23
N ARG A 163 10.09 1.90 -8.09
CA ARG A 163 11.30 1.16 -7.76
C ARG A 163 12.05 1.77 -6.57
N GLY A 164 12.21 3.09 -6.54
CA GLY A 164 12.82 3.81 -5.42
C GLY A 164 12.10 3.53 -4.10
N THR A 165 10.77 3.49 -4.13
CA THR A 165 9.93 3.12 -2.97
C THR A 165 10.25 1.71 -2.49
N LEU A 166 10.27 0.72 -3.39
CA LEU A 166 10.54 -0.68 -3.05
C LEU A 166 11.94 -0.88 -2.45
N LEU A 167 12.95 -0.22 -3.01
CA LEU A 167 14.32 -0.25 -2.47
C LEU A 167 14.40 0.38 -1.08
N ALA A 168 13.69 1.50 -0.86
CA ALA A 168 13.64 2.15 0.44
C ALA A 168 12.94 1.30 1.49
N ILE A 169 11.84 0.61 1.15
CA ILE A 169 11.14 -0.36 2.00
C ILE A 169 12.09 -1.48 2.44
N MET A 170 12.83 -2.09 1.51
CA MET A 170 13.79 -3.14 1.83
C MET A 170 14.92 -2.64 2.75
N GLN A 171 15.39 -1.42 2.53
CA GLN A 171 16.42 -0.81 3.36
C GLN A 171 15.90 -0.50 4.77
N ALA A 172 14.70 0.03 4.90
CA ALA A 172 14.06 0.32 6.18
C ALA A 172 13.84 -0.97 7.00
N ALA A 173 13.37 -2.04 6.34
CA ALA A 173 13.18 -3.34 7.00
C ALA A 173 14.48 -3.96 7.51
N LYS A 174 15.60 -3.79 6.79
CA LYS A 174 16.93 -4.21 7.26
C LYS A 174 17.37 -3.44 8.51
N LYS A 175 17.07 -2.13 8.59
CA LYS A 175 17.41 -1.29 9.75
C LYS A 175 16.55 -1.60 10.97
N ALA A 176 15.28 -1.93 10.77
CA ALA A 176 14.35 -2.24 11.85
C ALA A 176 14.70 -3.52 12.63
N ASP A 177 15.51 -4.42 12.08
CA ASP A 177 15.96 -5.70 12.65
C ASP A 177 14.83 -6.54 13.27
N ASP A 178 13.66 -6.51 12.63
CA ASP A 178 12.48 -7.28 13.02
C ASP A 178 12.10 -8.26 11.89
N SER A 179 11.80 -9.51 12.25
CA SER A 179 11.52 -10.55 11.25
C SER A 179 10.22 -10.28 10.49
N LEU A 180 9.17 -9.81 11.17
CA LEU A 180 7.90 -9.52 10.54
C LEU A 180 8.02 -8.38 9.53
N LEU A 181 8.77 -7.31 9.87
CA LEU A 181 9.01 -6.19 8.96
C LEU A 181 9.84 -6.61 7.75
N ARG A 182 10.79 -7.52 7.92
CA ARG A 182 11.53 -8.12 6.79
C ARG A 182 10.62 -8.95 5.89
N ASP A 183 9.77 -9.81 6.47
CA ASP A 183 8.83 -10.64 5.72
C ASP A 183 7.77 -9.79 5.01
N TYR A 184 7.30 -8.73 5.66
CA TYR A 184 6.39 -7.75 5.04
C TYR A 184 7.04 -7.02 3.86
N ALA A 185 8.26 -6.52 4.03
CA ALA A 185 8.99 -5.83 2.96
C ALA A 185 9.25 -6.76 1.78
N GLU A 186 9.74 -7.98 2.04
CA GLU A 186 9.99 -9.01 1.03
C GLU A 186 8.72 -9.34 0.24
N THR A 187 7.62 -9.59 0.94
CA THR A 187 6.32 -9.88 0.31
C THR A 187 5.81 -8.69 -0.50
N THR A 188 5.95 -7.47 0.03
CA THR A 188 5.50 -6.24 -0.64
C THR A 188 6.26 -6.02 -1.95
N VAL A 189 7.59 -6.18 -1.93
CA VAL A 189 8.43 -6.03 -3.12
C VAL A 189 8.12 -7.12 -4.15
N ALA A 190 8.07 -8.38 -3.74
CA ALA A 190 7.78 -9.48 -4.65
C ALA A 190 6.41 -9.33 -5.33
N VAL A 191 5.37 -8.98 -4.56
CA VAL A 191 4.02 -8.75 -5.10
C VAL A 191 4.01 -7.55 -6.06
N ALA A 192 4.75 -6.48 -5.76
CA ALA A 192 4.88 -5.35 -6.66
C ALA A 192 5.57 -5.74 -7.98
N ASP A 193 6.63 -6.53 -7.91
CA ASP A 193 7.34 -7.01 -9.10
C ASP A 193 6.46 -7.92 -9.98
N ILE A 194 5.65 -8.80 -9.38
CA ILE A 194 4.67 -9.60 -10.12
C ILE A 194 3.65 -8.69 -10.82
N LYS A 195 3.14 -7.67 -10.13
CA LYS A 195 2.21 -6.68 -10.72
C LYS A 195 2.85 -5.91 -11.87
N ILE A 196 4.13 -5.52 -11.74
CA ILE A 196 4.90 -4.87 -12.81
C ILE A 196 5.04 -5.81 -14.01
N ALA A 197 5.39 -7.08 -13.80
CA ALA A 197 5.49 -8.08 -14.86
C ALA A 197 4.18 -8.25 -15.62
N VAL A 198 3.08 -8.47 -14.91
CA VAL A 198 1.73 -8.66 -15.49
C VAL A 198 1.29 -7.41 -16.27
N ARG A 199 1.49 -6.22 -15.71
CA ARG A 199 1.14 -4.96 -16.38
C ARG A 199 2.01 -4.72 -17.60
N SER A 200 3.31 -4.98 -17.51
CA SER A 200 4.28 -4.83 -18.60
C SER A 200 3.96 -5.75 -19.76
N MET A 201 3.63 -7.01 -19.48
CA MET A 201 3.17 -7.98 -20.49
C MET A 201 1.92 -7.46 -21.20
N LYS A 202 0.89 -7.02 -20.46
CA LYS A 202 -0.36 -6.48 -21.04
C LYS A 202 -0.16 -5.22 -21.88
N THR A 203 0.86 -4.42 -21.59
CA THR A 203 1.15 -3.16 -22.29
C THR A 203 2.32 -3.24 -23.27
N GLY A 204 2.83 -4.44 -23.53
CA GLY A 204 3.90 -4.69 -24.50
C GLY A 204 5.24 -4.03 -24.13
N LYS A 205 5.56 -3.88 -22.84
CA LYS A 205 6.84 -3.34 -22.39
C LYS A 205 7.95 -4.39 -22.54
N ASN A 206 9.15 -3.91 -22.84
CA ASN A 206 10.32 -4.77 -22.99
C ASN A 206 10.98 -5.12 -21.65
N LYS A 207 11.93 -6.04 -21.68
CA LYS A 207 12.66 -6.50 -20.49
C LYS A 207 13.44 -5.38 -19.82
N ASP A 208 14.00 -4.44 -20.57
CA ASP A 208 14.80 -3.32 -20.02
C ASP A 208 13.92 -2.37 -19.20
N PHE A 209 12.69 -2.09 -19.66
CA PHE A 209 11.72 -1.33 -18.88
C PHE A 209 11.41 -2.03 -17.55
N MET A 210 11.14 -3.34 -17.59
CA MET A 210 10.81 -4.11 -16.39
C MET A 210 11.97 -4.12 -15.39
N LYS A 211 13.21 -4.30 -15.84
CA LYS A 211 14.41 -4.23 -14.97
C LYS A 211 14.60 -2.86 -14.31
N ARG A 212 14.19 -1.78 -14.96
CA ARG A 212 14.22 -0.43 -14.39
C ARG A 212 13.07 -0.16 -13.40
N ALA A 213 11.99 -0.92 -13.50
CA ALA A 213 10.80 -0.75 -12.68
C ALA A 213 10.79 -1.69 -11.44
N MET A 214 11.36 -2.88 -11.56
CA MET A 214 11.41 -3.91 -10.50
C MET A 214 12.53 -3.66 -9.51
N ALA A 215 12.38 -4.19 -8.30
CA ALA A 215 13.39 -4.16 -7.24
C ALA A 215 13.80 -5.58 -6.84
N GLU A 216 15.09 -5.80 -6.57
CA GLU A 216 15.59 -7.10 -6.14
C GLU A 216 15.00 -7.52 -4.79
N CYS A 217 14.55 -8.76 -4.70
CA CYS A 217 14.14 -9.43 -3.48
C CYS A 217 14.69 -10.87 -3.44
N ASN A 218 14.58 -11.53 -2.30
CA ASN A 218 15.19 -12.87 -2.14
C ASN A 218 14.30 -14.00 -2.67
N THR A 219 13.00 -13.77 -2.76
CA THR A 219 12.00 -14.81 -3.07
C THR A 219 11.63 -14.88 -4.53
N LEU A 220 12.04 -13.90 -5.35
CA LEU A 220 11.86 -13.87 -6.79
C LEU A 220 13.16 -13.49 -7.52
N ASP A 221 13.38 -14.12 -8.66
CA ASP A 221 14.39 -13.71 -9.62
C ASP A 221 13.75 -12.80 -10.66
N ILE A 222 14.07 -11.50 -10.58
CA ILE A 222 13.48 -10.47 -11.46
C ILE A 222 13.88 -10.66 -12.93
N ASP A 223 15.05 -11.23 -13.23
CA ASP A 223 15.48 -11.52 -14.60
C ASP A 223 14.66 -12.65 -15.23
N ARG A 224 14.37 -13.70 -14.46
CA ARG A 224 13.49 -14.79 -14.88
C ARG A 224 12.05 -14.31 -15.00
N LEU A 225 11.56 -13.54 -14.03
CA LEU A 225 10.20 -12.98 -14.06
C LEU A 225 10.01 -12.05 -15.28
N ALA A 226 10.95 -11.14 -15.55
CA ALA A 226 10.91 -10.28 -16.71
C ALA A 226 10.99 -11.06 -18.03
N THR A 227 11.78 -12.14 -18.07
CA THR A 227 11.85 -13.02 -19.26
C THR A 227 10.51 -13.74 -19.48
N ALA A 228 9.90 -14.26 -18.42
CA ALA A 228 8.57 -14.88 -18.46
C ALA A 228 7.51 -13.88 -18.95
N ALA A 229 7.56 -12.64 -18.45
CA ALA A 229 6.61 -11.60 -18.85
C ALA A 229 6.71 -11.21 -20.33
N VAL A 230 7.90 -11.22 -20.91
CA VAL A 230 8.07 -11.01 -22.37
C VAL A 230 7.48 -12.17 -23.16
N ALA A 231 7.56 -13.39 -22.65
CA ALA A 231 7.04 -14.58 -23.32
C ALA A 231 5.51 -14.73 -23.22
N GLY A 232 4.88 -14.17 -22.17
CA GLY A 232 3.42 -14.16 -22.04
C GLY A 232 2.90 -14.57 -20.65
N MET A 233 1.57 -14.54 -20.49
CA MET A 233 0.90 -14.82 -19.20
C MET A 233 1.18 -16.24 -18.71
N GLU A 234 1.07 -17.23 -19.58
CA GLU A 234 1.32 -18.64 -19.24
C GLU A 234 2.73 -18.88 -18.69
N GLU A 235 3.73 -18.14 -19.19
CA GLU A 235 5.10 -18.23 -18.67
C GLU A 235 5.27 -17.56 -17.31
N ILE A 236 4.53 -16.44 -17.07
CA ILE A 236 4.48 -15.83 -15.73
C ILE A 236 3.87 -16.82 -14.74
N GLU A 237 2.73 -17.44 -15.07
CA GLU A 237 2.04 -18.42 -14.23
C GLU A 237 2.94 -19.63 -13.95
N ARG A 238 3.62 -20.16 -14.98
CA ARG A 238 4.56 -21.28 -14.85
C ARG A 238 5.74 -20.93 -13.95
N TYR A 239 6.31 -19.74 -14.09
CA TYR A 239 7.40 -19.28 -13.24
C TYR A 239 6.95 -19.17 -11.78
N LEU A 240 5.79 -18.57 -11.53
CA LEU A 240 5.27 -18.38 -10.18
C LEU A 240 4.88 -19.67 -9.49
N ALA A 241 4.41 -20.68 -10.24
CA ALA A 241 4.02 -22.00 -9.68
C ALA A 241 5.15 -22.69 -8.91
N ASP A 242 6.41 -22.44 -9.28
CA ASP A 242 7.59 -22.99 -8.63
C ASP A 242 8.15 -22.09 -7.50
N THR A 243 7.42 -21.05 -7.10
CA THR A 243 7.85 -20.08 -6.08
C THR A 243 6.92 -20.07 -4.88
N ALA A 244 7.26 -19.26 -3.86
CA ALA A 244 6.38 -19.00 -2.72
C ALA A 244 5.07 -18.28 -3.12
N TYR A 245 4.90 -17.90 -4.39
CA TYR A 245 3.77 -17.15 -4.94
C TYR A 245 2.89 -17.97 -5.88
N ALA A 246 2.93 -19.30 -5.78
CA ALA A 246 2.13 -20.22 -6.59
C ALA A 246 0.62 -19.90 -6.57
N GLY A 247 0.06 -19.55 -5.40
CA GLY A 247 -1.34 -19.09 -5.31
C GLY A 247 -1.64 -17.81 -6.10
N GLY A 248 -0.62 -16.99 -6.39
CA GLY A 248 -0.73 -15.84 -7.30
C GLY A 248 -0.91 -16.26 -8.75
N ALA A 249 -0.26 -17.35 -9.19
CA ALA A 249 -0.46 -17.92 -10.52
C ALA A 249 -1.91 -18.41 -10.70
N GLU A 250 -2.45 -19.13 -9.73
CA GLU A 250 -3.85 -19.57 -9.73
C GLU A 250 -4.82 -18.37 -9.82
N ALA A 251 -4.59 -17.35 -8.98
CA ALA A 251 -5.41 -16.15 -8.98
C ALA A 251 -5.30 -15.34 -10.30
N LEU A 252 -4.15 -15.32 -10.96
CA LEU A 252 -3.95 -14.69 -12.28
C LEU A 252 -4.78 -15.39 -13.37
N SER A 253 -4.83 -16.71 -13.36
CA SER A 253 -5.64 -17.49 -14.31
C SER A 253 -7.15 -17.32 -14.10
N GLU A 254 -7.58 -17.00 -12.86
CA GLU A 254 -8.99 -16.75 -12.55
C GLU A 254 -9.44 -15.36 -13.05
N SER A 255 -8.83 -14.29 -12.54
CA SER A 255 -9.12 -12.91 -12.97
C SER A 255 -8.11 -11.90 -12.41
N ALA A 256 -8.10 -10.69 -13.01
CA ALA A 256 -7.32 -9.57 -12.48
C ALA A 256 -7.78 -9.17 -11.06
N SER A 257 -9.08 -9.24 -10.77
CA SER A 257 -9.63 -8.94 -9.44
C SER A 257 -9.22 -9.99 -8.40
N ALA A 258 -9.24 -11.27 -8.77
CA ALA A 258 -8.78 -12.36 -7.93
C ALA A 258 -7.29 -12.21 -7.59
N PHE A 259 -6.47 -11.85 -8.58
CA PHE A 259 -5.05 -11.60 -8.35
C PHE A 259 -4.79 -10.42 -7.42
N GLU A 260 -5.46 -9.28 -7.60
CA GLU A 260 -5.33 -8.12 -6.70
C GLU A 260 -5.81 -8.48 -5.28
N ARG A 261 -6.89 -9.25 -5.13
CA ARG A 261 -7.35 -9.76 -3.85
C ARG A 261 -6.31 -10.68 -3.21
N TRP A 262 -5.75 -11.61 -3.97
CA TRP A 262 -4.70 -12.51 -3.49
C TRP A 262 -3.48 -11.74 -2.99
N CYS A 263 -3.02 -10.73 -3.72
CA CYS A 263 -1.89 -9.89 -3.34
C CYS A 263 -2.10 -9.23 -1.96
N ASP A 264 -3.29 -8.67 -1.72
CA ASP A 264 -3.59 -8.01 -0.45
C ASP A 264 -3.77 -9.03 0.68
N ASN A 265 -4.44 -10.17 0.42
CA ASN A 265 -4.65 -11.23 1.39
C ASN A 265 -3.31 -11.86 1.83
N ARG A 266 -2.33 -11.95 0.93
CA ARG A 266 -0.99 -12.44 1.25
C ARG A 266 -0.32 -11.61 2.36
N ILE A 267 -0.51 -10.29 2.34
CA ILE A 267 -0.03 -9.41 3.41
C ILE A 267 -0.76 -9.71 4.73
N ILE A 268 -2.07 -9.91 4.68
CA ILE A 268 -2.87 -10.24 5.88
C ILE A 268 -2.44 -11.58 6.47
N GLU A 269 -2.15 -12.59 5.65
CA GLU A 269 -1.62 -13.87 6.13
C GLU A 269 -0.30 -13.70 6.90
N THR A 270 0.58 -12.84 6.43
CA THR A 270 1.88 -12.56 7.06
C THR A 270 1.72 -12.02 8.48
N ILE A 271 0.67 -11.22 8.74
CA ILE A 271 0.47 -10.57 10.05
C ILE A 271 -0.41 -11.38 11.02
N LYS A 272 -1.21 -12.34 10.55
CA LYS A 272 -2.13 -13.14 11.40
C LYS A 272 -1.46 -13.79 12.62
N PRO A 273 -0.23 -14.32 12.55
CA PRO A 273 0.45 -14.91 13.71
C PRO A 273 0.69 -13.93 14.86
N GLN A 274 0.68 -12.62 14.60
CA GLN A 274 0.92 -11.59 15.61
C GLN A 274 -0.21 -11.47 16.65
N LYS A 275 -1.38 -12.06 16.41
CA LYS A 275 -2.46 -12.19 17.41
C LYS A 275 -1.98 -12.84 18.70
N TYR A 276 -0.98 -13.72 18.63
CA TYR A 276 -0.47 -14.50 19.77
C TYR A 276 0.89 -14.01 20.27
N ASN A 277 1.46 -12.94 19.71
CA ASN A 277 2.75 -12.41 20.11
C ASN A 277 2.54 -11.26 21.12
N PRO A 278 3.04 -11.39 22.39
CA PRO A 278 2.73 -10.39 23.42
C PRO A 278 3.81 -9.32 23.62
N PHE A 279 5.04 -9.46 23.09
CA PHE A 279 6.19 -8.70 23.58
C PHE A 279 7.00 -7.95 22.53
N THR A 280 6.63 -8.01 21.26
CA THR A 280 7.38 -7.39 20.18
C THR A 280 6.63 -6.21 19.55
N VAL A 281 7.23 -5.54 18.60
CA VAL A 281 6.56 -4.54 17.75
C VAL A 281 5.52 -5.17 16.83
N GLY A 282 5.59 -6.49 16.61
CA GLY A 282 4.75 -7.22 15.65
C GLY A 282 3.24 -6.98 15.78
N PRO A 283 2.63 -7.03 17.00
CA PRO A 283 1.21 -6.70 17.16
C PRO A 283 0.84 -5.29 16.72
N ILE A 284 1.73 -4.31 16.93
CA ILE A 284 1.49 -2.92 16.51
C ILE A 284 1.50 -2.83 15.00
N VAL A 285 2.50 -3.43 14.35
CA VAL A 285 2.61 -3.54 12.89
C VAL A 285 1.37 -4.25 12.31
N ALA A 286 0.96 -5.36 12.92
CA ALA A 286 -0.22 -6.12 12.48
C ALA A 286 -1.50 -5.29 12.56
N TYR A 287 -1.70 -4.54 13.64
CA TYR A 287 -2.85 -3.65 13.77
C TYR A 287 -2.87 -2.56 12.70
N ILE A 288 -1.71 -1.89 12.45
CA ILE A 288 -1.60 -0.87 11.42
C ILE A 288 -1.98 -1.46 10.06
N LEU A 289 -1.36 -2.57 9.66
CA LEU A 289 -1.61 -3.21 8.38
C LEU A 289 -3.04 -3.74 8.25
N ALA A 290 -3.61 -4.28 9.32
CA ALA A 290 -5.01 -4.71 9.38
C ALA A 290 -5.97 -3.53 9.16
N ARG A 291 -5.70 -2.39 9.83
CA ARG A 291 -6.53 -1.19 9.68
C ARG A 291 -6.43 -0.58 8.28
N LEU A 292 -5.22 -0.51 7.72
CA LEU A 292 -5.03 -0.03 6.34
C LEU A 292 -5.73 -0.95 5.31
N ASN A 293 -5.69 -2.27 5.51
CA ASN A 293 -6.42 -3.22 4.67
C ASN A 293 -7.94 -3.07 4.80
N GLU A 294 -8.44 -2.82 6.01
CA GLU A 294 -9.85 -2.54 6.27
C GLU A 294 -10.29 -1.27 5.55
N ILE A 295 -9.54 -0.16 5.70
CA ILE A 295 -9.81 1.11 5.02
C ILE A 295 -9.82 0.91 3.49
N LYS A 296 -8.85 0.16 2.96
CA LYS A 296 -8.79 -0.20 1.54
C LYS A 296 -10.03 -1.00 1.10
N THR A 297 -10.44 -1.98 1.90
CA THR A 297 -11.61 -2.82 1.59
C THR A 297 -12.90 -2.00 1.59
N VAL A 298 -13.08 -1.13 2.58
CA VAL A 298 -14.22 -0.21 2.64
C VAL A 298 -14.24 0.72 1.41
N ARG A 299 -13.09 1.30 1.05
CA ARG A 299 -12.96 2.13 -0.18
C ARG A 299 -13.41 1.37 -1.42
N ILE A 300 -12.97 0.12 -1.57
CA ILE A 300 -13.38 -0.74 -2.71
C ILE A 300 -14.88 -0.93 -2.73
N ILE A 301 -15.50 -1.26 -1.60
CA ILE A 301 -16.94 -1.47 -1.50
C ILE A 301 -17.71 -0.19 -1.85
N LEU A 302 -17.32 0.95 -1.26
CA LEU A 302 -17.96 2.24 -1.53
C LEU A 302 -17.85 2.62 -3.01
N THR A 303 -16.65 2.50 -3.59
CA THR A 303 -16.43 2.77 -5.02
C THR A 303 -17.28 1.85 -5.92
N CYS A 304 -17.37 0.56 -5.59
CA CYS A 304 -18.21 -0.38 -6.34
C CYS A 304 -19.70 -0.01 -6.26
N LYS A 305 -20.18 0.39 -5.07
CA LYS A 305 -21.57 0.82 -4.87
C LYS A 305 -21.87 2.15 -5.57
N LEU A 306 -20.93 3.09 -5.55
CA LEU A 306 -21.06 4.36 -6.27
C LEU A 306 -21.23 4.11 -7.78
N ASN A 307 -20.50 3.14 -8.31
CA ASN A 307 -20.58 2.70 -9.71
C ASN A 307 -21.68 1.66 -9.98
N GLN A 308 -22.54 1.37 -9.01
CA GLN A 308 -23.69 0.47 -9.12
C GLN A 308 -23.31 -0.95 -9.59
N LEU A 309 -22.16 -1.45 -9.17
CA LEU A 309 -21.74 -2.82 -9.48
C LEU A 309 -22.63 -3.83 -8.71
N PRO A 310 -22.93 -4.99 -9.31
CA PRO A 310 -23.70 -6.04 -8.64
C PRO A 310 -22.94 -6.58 -7.42
N GLU A 311 -23.68 -7.07 -6.43
CA GLU A 311 -23.12 -7.55 -5.16
C GLU A 311 -22.07 -8.66 -5.35
N GLU A 312 -22.28 -9.57 -6.29
CA GLU A 312 -21.33 -10.63 -6.64
C GLU A 312 -19.97 -10.06 -7.06
N ALA A 313 -19.98 -9.02 -7.92
CA ALA A 313 -18.76 -8.34 -8.35
C ALA A 313 -18.05 -7.59 -7.21
N ILE A 314 -18.81 -7.12 -6.21
CA ILE A 314 -18.23 -6.52 -4.99
C ILE A 314 -17.55 -7.62 -4.17
N ARG A 315 -18.23 -8.76 -3.94
CA ARG A 315 -17.70 -9.89 -3.17
C ARG A 315 -16.40 -10.45 -3.72
N GLU A 316 -16.25 -10.52 -5.03
CA GLU A 316 -14.99 -10.92 -5.68
C GLU A 316 -13.80 -10.01 -5.33
N ARG A 317 -14.08 -8.77 -4.92
CA ARG A 317 -13.06 -7.74 -4.62
C ARG A 317 -12.80 -7.56 -3.14
N VAL A 318 -13.65 -8.10 -2.28
CA VAL A 318 -13.50 -7.99 -0.82
C VAL A 318 -12.26 -8.72 -0.35
N ARG A 319 -11.46 -8.07 0.49
CA ARG A 319 -10.24 -8.63 1.10
C ARG A 319 -10.57 -9.40 2.36
N GLU A 320 -9.68 -10.28 2.71
CA GLU A 320 -9.73 -11.01 3.98
C GLU A 320 -9.47 -10.08 5.15
N MET A 321 -10.27 -10.21 6.21
CA MET A 321 -10.09 -9.40 7.42
C MET A 321 -9.12 -10.07 8.39
N TYR A 322 -8.48 -9.24 9.20
CA TYR A 322 -7.54 -9.69 10.22
C TYR A 322 -8.26 -10.34 11.42
N VAL A 323 -9.45 -9.84 11.82
CA VAL A 323 -10.23 -10.30 12.97
C VAL A 323 -11.46 -11.12 12.56
#